data_2ea76de70a44392f691b8fa06337ec89
#
_entry.id   2ea76de70a44392f691b8fa06337ec89
#
_cell.length_a   1.000
_cell.length_b   1.000
_cell.length_c   1.000
_cell.angle_alpha   90.00
_cell.angle_beta   90.00
_cell.angle_gamma   90.00
#
_symmetry.space_group_name_H-M   'P 1'
#
loop_
_entity.id
_entity.type
_entity.pdbx_description
1 polymer ?
#
loop_
_entity_poly.entity_id
_entity_poly.type
_entity_poly.pdbx_seq_one_letter_code
_entity_poly.pdbx_strand_id
1 'polypeptide(L)'
;MKLVLTDQIPSGKNAMGVRRDGRHYPKARFESWRSQASFEIMKQKVKLPLTQHMKLPLLGDLTVTISYRTFDNTLRDVPGMLDALWHLLTHTQIIENDGQIKGVAWIYPWRTEGPCVEIEIVQG
;
A
#
# COMPACT_ATOMS: atom_id res chain seq x y z
N MET A 1 -2.88 5.45 -12.52
CA MET A 1 -1.98 4.29 -12.32
C MET A 1 -2.68 3.27 -11.46
N LYS A 2 -2.66 2.02 -11.86
CA LYS A 2 -3.25 0.91 -11.11
C LYS A 2 -2.18 -0.07 -10.69
N LEU A 3 -2.20 -0.47 -9.42
CA LEU A 3 -1.31 -1.47 -8.84
C LEU A 3 -2.17 -2.51 -8.14
N VAL A 4 -1.71 -3.76 -8.13
CA VAL A 4 -2.41 -4.84 -7.44
C VAL A 4 -1.48 -5.56 -6.47
N LEU A 5 -2.04 -6.02 -5.36
CA LEU A 5 -1.36 -6.85 -4.37
C LEU A 5 -2.14 -8.14 -4.16
N THR A 6 -1.43 -9.25 -4.06
CA THR A 6 -2.07 -10.56 -3.93
C THR A 6 -2.46 -10.90 -2.51
N ASP A 7 -1.83 -10.29 -1.51
CA ASP A 7 -2.03 -10.62 -0.11
C ASP A 7 -2.80 -9.53 0.65
N GLN A 8 -3.31 -9.88 1.82
CA GLN A 8 -4.02 -8.96 2.69
C GLN A 8 -3.05 -7.95 3.31
N ILE A 9 -3.57 -6.74 3.56
CA ILE A 9 -2.81 -5.66 4.16
C ILE A 9 -2.78 -5.83 5.68
N PRO A 10 -1.60 -5.80 6.33
CA PRO A 10 -1.54 -5.76 7.79
C PRO A 10 -1.92 -4.39 8.33
N SER A 11 -2.30 -4.33 9.60
CA SER A 11 -2.53 -3.04 10.26
C SER A 11 -1.19 -2.36 10.56
N GLY A 12 -1.03 -1.13 10.10
CA GLY A 12 0.15 -0.31 10.40
C GLY A 12 0.31 0.00 11.89
N LYS A 13 -0.81 0.06 12.64
CA LYS A 13 -0.78 0.25 14.10
C LYS A 13 0.00 -0.82 14.82
N ASN A 14 -0.09 -2.07 14.34
CA ASN A 14 0.54 -3.23 14.95
C ASN A 14 1.80 -3.66 14.20
N ALA A 15 2.27 -2.84 13.26
CA ALA A 15 3.43 -3.16 12.43
C ALA A 15 4.75 -3.04 13.18
N MET A 16 4.80 -2.19 14.21
CA MET A 16 6.00 -1.88 14.97
C MET A 16 5.92 -2.50 16.36
N GLY A 17 7.01 -3.15 16.78
CA GLY A 17 7.21 -3.55 18.16
C GLY A 17 8.04 -2.49 18.90
N VAL A 18 8.17 -2.67 20.23
CA VAL A 18 8.97 -1.79 21.08
C VAL A 18 10.03 -2.61 21.78
N ARG A 19 11.30 -2.21 21.65
CA ARG A 19 12.43 -2.82 22.36
C ARG A 19 12.47 -2.35 23.81
N ARG A 20 13.22 -3.07 24.64
CA ARG A 20 13.38 -2.72 26.06
C ARG A 20 13.92 -1.30 26.28
N ASP A 21 14.72 -0.80 25.32
CA ASP A 21 15.27 0.56 25.37
C ASP A 21 14.30 1.63 24.86
N GLY A 22 13.07 1.27 24.54
CA GLY A 22 12.05 2.17 24.01
C GLY A 22 12.10 2.40 22.50
N ARG A 23 13.04 1.81 21.79
CA ARG A 23 13.11 1.94 20.33
C ARG A 23 12.08 1.07 19.64
N HIS A 24 11.47 1.62 18.60
CA HIS A 24 10.54 0.88 17.76
C HIS A 24 11.29 0.04 16.72
N TYR A 25 10.71 -1.11 16.39
CA TYR A 25 11.23 -1.98 15.33
C TYR A 25 10.06 -2.60 14.55
N PRO A 26 10.22 -2.88 13.23
CA PRO A 26 9.18 -3.55 12.47
C PRO A 26 8.98 -4.99 12.96
N LYS A 27 7.73 -5.41 13.10
CA LYS A 27 7.43 -6.80 13.41
C LYS A 27 7.69 -7.69 12.19
N ALA A 28 8.09 -8.94 12.42
CA ALA A 28 8.44 -9.88 11.35
C ALA A 28 7.32 -10.04 10.31
N ARG A 29 6.04 -10.08 10.74
CA ARG A 29 4.90 -10.18 9.85
C ARG A 29 4.79 -8.98 8.91
N PHE A 30 5.01 -7.78 9.43
CA PHE A 30 4.98 -6.55 8.63
C PHE A 30 6.15 -6.52 7.64
N GLU A 31 7.35 -6.89 8.07
CA GLU A 31 8.51 -6.94 7.19
C GLU A 31 8.33 -7.95 6.07
N SER A 32 7.79 -9.12 6.38
CA SER A 32 7.50 -10.15 5.39
C SER A 32 6.50 -9.66 4.35
N TRP A 33 5.40 -9.03 4.81
CA TRP A 33 4.41 -8.44 3.91
C TRP A 33 5.04 -7.33 3.05
N ARG A 34 5.80 -6.42 3.67
CA ARG A 34 6.43 -5.31 2.96
C ARG A 34 7.38 -5.81 1.88
N SER A 35 8.18 -6.83 2.18
CA SER A 35 9.11 -7.41 1.21
C SER A 35 8.39 -8.01 0.02
N GLN A 36 7.35 -8.80 0.26
CA GLN A 36 6.56 -9.42 -0.81
C GLN A 36 5.80 -8.37 -1.63
N ALA A 37 5.13 -7.45 -0.96
CA ALA A 37 4.36 -6.41 -1.62
C ALA A 37 5.27 -5.46 -2.41
N SER A 38 6.45 -5.12 -1.89
CA SER A 38 7.44 -4.33 -2.63
C SER A 38 7.89 -5.03 -3.89
N PHE A 39 8.13 -6.34 -3.83
CA PHE A 39 8.50 -7.13 -5.00
C PHE A 39 7.39 -7.11 -6.06
N GLU A 40 6.13 -7.27 -5.65
CA GLU A 40 4.99 -7.20 -6.56
C GLU A 40 4.88 -5.82 -7.22
N ILE A 41 5.06 -4.74 -6.46
CA ILE A 41 5.02 -3.38 -7.00
C ILE A 41 6.18 -3.14 -7.96
N MET A 42 7.39 -3.59 -7.62
CA MET A 42 8.54 -3.42 -8.49
C MET A 42 8.36 -4.15 -9.83
N LYS A 43 7.76 -5.35 -9.81
CA LYS A 43 7.44 -6.07 -11.05
C LYS A 43 6.45 -5.30 -11.92
N GLN A 44 5.42 -4.71 -11.32
CA GLN A 44 4.44 -3.92 -12.04
C GLN A 44 5.04 -2.62 -12.56
N LYS A 45 5.91 -2.00 -11.76
CA LYS A 45 6.63 -0.77 -12.13
C LYS A 45 7.48 -0.97 -13.38
N VAL A 46 8.19 -2.09 -13.48
CA VAL A 46 9.03 -2.42 -14.64
C VAL A 46 8.19 -2.56 -15.92
N LYS A 47 6.94 -2.99 -15.80
CA LYS A 47 6.03 -3.15 -16.94
C LYS A 47 5.37 -1.87 -17.41
N LEU A 48 5.54 -0.76 -16.68
CA LEU A 48 4.97 0.52 -17.07
C LEU A 48 5.63 1.04 -18.35
N PRO A 49 4.88 1.74 -19.23
CA PRO A 49 5.48 2.46 -20.35
C PRO A 49 6.57 3.41 -19.84
N LEU A 50 7.63 3.59 -20.61
CA LEU A 50 8.77 4.43 -20.24
C LEU A 50 8.34 5.84 -19.81
N THR A 51 7.36 6.43 -20.51
CA THR A 51 6.84 7.76 -20.19
C THR A 51 6.24 7.84 -18.79
N GLN A 52 5.56 6.77 -18.33
CA GLN A 52 5.02 6.72 -16.97
C GLN A 52 6.12 6.42 -15.96
N HIS A 53 7.04 5.51 -16.29
CA HIS A 53 8.15 5.15 -15.42
C HIS A 53 9.04 6.36 -15.09
N MET A 54 9.29 7.22 -16.07
CA MET A 54 10.09 8.43 -15.89
C MET A 54 9.42 9.48 -15.02
N LYS A 55 8.10 9.39 -14.80
CA LYS A 55 7.36 10.32 -13.94
C LYS A 55 7.34 9.88 -12.47
N LEU A 56 7.96 8.77 -12.13
CA LEU A 56 8.01 8.28 -10.76
C LEU A 56 9.19 8.86 -10.00
N PRO A 57 9.02 9.16 -8.69
CA PRO A 57 7.76 9.11 -7.96
C PRO A 57 6.76 10.16 -8.44
N LEU A 58 5.47 9.85 -8.34
CA LEU A 58 4.42 10.80 -8.69
C LEU A 58 4.52 12.05 -7.79
N LEU A 59 4.37 13.23 -8.39
CA LEU A 59 4.48 14.50 -7.69
C LEU A 59 3.12 15.19 -7.58
N GLY A 60 3.01 16.13 -6.65
CA GLY A 60 1.80 16.92 -6.46
C GLY A 60 0.71 16.17 -5.72
N ASP A 61 -0.49 16.72 -5.73
CA ASP A 61 -1.64 16.15 -5.03
C ASP A 61 -2.14 14.89 -5.71
N LEU A 62 -2.50 13.90 -4.90
CA LEU A 62 -2.94 12.59 -5.35
C LEU A 62 -4.28 12.22 -4.72
N THR A 63 -5.10 11.52 -5.50
CA THR A 63 -6.31 10.86 -5.02
C THR A 63 -6.13 9.36 -5.20
N VAL A 64 -6.42 8.58 -4.16
CA VAL A 64 -6.18 7.14 -4.16
C VAL A 64 -7.49 6.40 -3.89
N THR A 65 -7.78 5.42 -4.72
CA THR A 65 -8.91 4.50 -4.52
C THR A 65 -8.36 3.12 -4.22
N ILE A 66 -8.78 2.55 -3.08
CA ILE A 66 -8.38 1.22 -2.65
C ILE A 66 -9.59 0.30 -2.75
N SER A 67 -9.49 -0.75 -3.56
CA SER A 67 -10.47 -1.82 -3.60
C SER A 67 -9.89 -3.03 -2.86
N TYR A 68 -10.60 -3.50 -1.84
CA TYR A 68 -10.06 -4.46 -0.89
C TYR A 68 -10.95 -5.70 -0.76
N ARG A 69 -10.31 -6.86 -0.71
CA ARG A 69 -10.94 -8.15 -0.47
C ARG A 69 -10.25 -8.84 0.70
N THR A 70 -11.03 -9.31 1.68
CA THR A 70 -10.49 -10.14 2.75
C THR A 70 -10.81 -11.61 2.50
N PHE A 71 -10.01 -12.50 3.08
CA PHE A 71 -10.28 -13.94 3.05
C PHE A 71 -11.31 -14.36 4.10
N ASP A 72 -11.62 -13.48 5.04
CA ASP A 72 -12.57 -13.71 6.11
C ASP A 72 -13.43 -12.47 6.34
N ASN A 73 -14.37 -12.56 7.28
CA ASN A 73 -15.27 -11.47 7.64
C ASN A 73 -14.79 -10.69 8.87
N THR A 74 -13.51 -10.79 9.21
CA THR A 74 -12.94 -10.10 10.36
C THR A 74 -12.92 -8.60 10.11
N LEU A 75 -13.35 -7.82 11.10
CA LEU A 75 -13.24 -6.37 11.05
C LEU A 75 -11.77 -5.96 10.99
N ARG A 76 -11.46 -5.00 10.13
CA ARG A 76 -10.10 -4.51 9.93
C ARG A 76 -9.99 -3.06 10.38
N ASP A 77 -8.82 -2.71 10.86
CA ASP A 77 -8.45 -1.34 11.18
C ASP A 77 -8.04 -0.63 9.88
N VAL A 78 -9.02 0.01 9.23
CA VAL A 78 -8.77 0.69 7.94
C VAL A 78 -7.69 1.75 8.04
N PRO A 79 -7.69 2.66 9.03
CA PRO A 79 -6.60 3.63 9.14
C PRO A 79 -5.22 2.97 9.26
N GLY A 80 -5.09 1.90 10.02
CA GLY A 80 -3.82 1.17 10.15
C GLY A 80 -3.39 0.50 8.86
N MET A 81 -4.34 -0.04 8.08
CA MET A 81 -4.05 -0.62 6.78
C MET A 81 -3.63 0.45 5.76
N LEU A 82 -4.26 1.63 5.79
CA LEU A 82 -3.86 2.75 4.95
C LEU A 82 -2.44 3.19 5.28
N ASP A 83 -2.08 3.28 6.55
CA ASP A 83 -0.71 3.60 6.96
C ASP A 83 0.30 2.62 6.37
N ALA A 84 -0.02 1.33 6.39
CA ALA A 84 0.84 0.31 5.79
C ALA A 84 0.99 0.50 4.28
N LEU A 85 -0.11 0.82 3.57
CA LEU A 85 -0.08 1.08 2.13
C LEU A 85 0.73 2.33 1.80
N TRP A 86 0.55 3.42 2.57
CA TRP A 86 1.30 4.67 2.33
C TRP A 86 2.80 4.44 2.53
N HIS A 87 3.16 3.67 3.55
CA HIS A 87 4.56 3.28 3.76
C HIS A 87 5.09 2.50 2.56
N LEU A 88 4.32 1.54 2.06
CA LEU A 88 4.71 0.72 0.91
C LEU A 88 4.92 1.57 -0.35
N LEU A 89 3.98 2.45 -0.66
CA LEU A 89 4.05 3.31 -1.84
C LEU A 89 5.23 4.27 -1.78
N THR A 90 5.54 4.80 -0.59
CA THR A 90 6.70 5.66 -0.37
C THR A 90 8.00 4.86 -0.48
N HIS A 91 8.04 3.69 0.14
CA HIS A 91 9.21 2.80 0.13
C HIS A 91 9.58 2.34 -1.29
N THR A 92 8.58 2.07 -2.12
CA THR A 92 8.79 1.66 -3.51
C THR A 92 8.92 2.83 -4.49
N GLN A 93 8.89 4.05 -3.98
CA GLN A 93 9.02 5.29 -4.78
C GLN A 93 7.94 5.45 -5.86
N ILE A 94 6.74 4.95 -5.59
CA ILE A 94 5.57 5.26 -6.40
C ILE A 94 5.10 6.68 -6.08
N ILE A 95 5.12 7.05 -4.80
CA ILE A 95 4.86 8.42 -4.35
C ILE A 95 6.09 8.92 -3.59
N GLU A 96 6.19 10.24 -3.45
CA GLU A 96 7.29 10.86 -2.72
C GLU A 96 7.01 10.92 -1.22
N ASN A 97 5.78 11.25 -0.86
CA ASN A 97 5.37 11.44 0.53
C ASN A 97 3.87 11.20 0.67
N ASP A 98 3.44 10.60 1.78
CA ASP A 98 2.02 10.35 2.03
C ASP A 98 1.19 11.62 2.20
N GLY A 99 1.83 12.75 2.53
CA GLY A 99 1.17 14.06 2.58
C GLY A 99 0.61 14.52 1.24
N GLN A 100 1.02 13.90 0.12
CA GLN A 100 0.46 14.17 -1.20
C GLN A 100 -0.97 13.65 -1.36
N ILE A 101 -1.39 12.70 -0.53
CA ILE A 101 -2.69 12.04 -0.65
C ILE A 101 -3.75 12.94 -0.03
N LYS A 102 -4.58 13.54 -0.89
CA LYS A 102 -5.61 14.50 -0.49
C LYS A 102 -7.01 13.90 -0.45
N GLY A 103 -7.20 12.77 -1.11
CA GLY A 103 -8.47 12.07 -1.09
C GLY A 103 -8.26 10.58 -1.15
N VAL A 104 -9.09 9.83 -0.40
CA VAL A 104 -9.05 8.36 -0.34
C VAL A 104 -10.46 7.83 -0.45
N ALA A 105 -10.66 6.87 -1.34
CA ALA A 105 -11.88 6.07 -1.40
C ALA A 105 -11.53 4.62 -1.04
N TRP A 106 -12.35 4.02 -0.18
CA TRP A 106 -12.19 2.64 0.27
C TRP A 106 -13.37 1.83 -0.17
N ILE A 107 -13.16 0.82 -1.02
CA ILE A 107 -14.19 -0.05 -1.55
C ILE A 107 -14.06 -1.43 -0.91
N TYR A 108 -15.07 -1.83 -0.12
CA TYR A 108 -15.12 -3.11 0.58
C TYR A 108 -16.57 -3.53 0.82
N PRO A 109 -16.97 -4.80 0.59
CA PRO A 109 -16.13 -5.85 -0.02
C PRO A 109 -15.98 -5.63 -1.51
N TRP A 110 -14.84 -5.99 -2.04
CA TRP A 110 -14.57 -5.89 -3.47
C TRP A 110 -15.01 -7.20 -4.14
N ARG A 111 -14.25 -7.92 -4.81
CA ARG A 111 -14.64 -9.17 -5.46
C ARG A 111 -14.29 -10.39 -4.57
N THR A 112 -14.80 -11.59 -4.94
CA THR A 112 -14.56 -12.81 -4.17
C THR A 112 -13.32 -13.59 -4.62
N GLU A 113 -12.76 -13.27 -5.79
CA GLU A 113 -11.61 -13.97 -6.36
C GLU A 113 -10.59 -12.98 -6.90
N GLY A 114 -9.37 -13.45 -7.10
CA GLY A 114 -8.27 -12.65 -7.63
C GLY A 114 -7.44 -11.98 -6.54
N PRO A 115 -6.70 -10.92 -6.89
CA PRO A 115 -5.86 -10.22 -5.91
C PRO A 115 -6.68 -9.60 -4.79
N CYS A 116 -6.07 -9.43 -3.63
CA CYS A 116 -6.74 -8.86 -2.46
C CYS A 116 -6.90 -7.35 -2.55
N VAL A 117 -5.99 -6.68 -3.21
CA VAL A 117 -5.91 -5.20 -3.22
C VAL A 117 -5.73 -4.69 -4.63
N GLU A 118 -6.52 -3.69 -5.01
CA GLU A 118 -6.24 -2.86 -6.18
C GLU A 118 -6.08 -1.42 -5.71
N ILE A 119 -5.01 -0.78 -6.12
CA ILE A 119 -4.70 0.60 -5.77
C ILE A 119 -4.74 1.42 -7.06
N GLU A 120 -5.64 2.40 -7.13
CA GLU A 120 -5.71 3.32 -8.25
C GLU A 120 -5.29 4.71 -7.78
N ILE A 121 -4.27 5.29 -8.42
CA ILE A 121 -3.72 6.59 -8.06
C ILE A 121 -3.93 7.55 -9.22
N VAL A 122 -4.55 8.69 -8.92
CA VAL A 122 -4.83 9.75 -9.89
C VAL A 122 -4.16 11.03 -9.40
N GLN A 123 -3.42 11.69 -10.32
CA GLN A 123 -2.80 12.99 -10.07
C GLN A 123 -3.82 14.11 -10.30
N GLY A 124 -3.74 15.14 -9.49
CA GLY A 124 -4.60 16.32 -9.67
C GLY A 124 -5.42 16.72 -8.47
#